data_b26348f252d98d3a27691a983fdbe9f4
#
_entry.id   b26348f252d98d3a27691a983fdbe9f4
#
_cell.length_a   1.000
_cell.length_b   1.000
_cell.length_c   1.000
_cell.angle_alpha   90.00
_cell.angle_beta   90.00
_cell.angle_gamma   90.00
#
_symmetry.space_group_name_H-M   'P 1'
#
loop_
_entity.id
_entity.type
_entity.pdbx_description
1 polymer ?
#
loop_
_entity_poly.entity_id
_entity_poly.type
_entity_poly.pdbx_seq_one_letter_code
_entity_poly.pdbx_strand_id
1 'polypeptide(L)'
;HGKENIKSAETYFIKAERALMEHQIDHEANEGLNQASRSVAVPQTEEFIEHLDKCYQGIALMRESLQVPELYWHYNDESTKEFTLELILKYINNKEEVENLIKEVSQSWKFERIQKIERKLIELGAAEMLSSSIPHTVVVSEIIKLANKYSTEEGIKFINGVLADVVKLIKD
;
A
#
# COMPACT_ATOMS: atom_id res chain seq x y z
N HIS A 1 -9.67 4.64 15.69
CA HIS A 1 -8.78 5.49 16.53
C HIS A 1 -7.39 4.86 16.77
N GLY A 2 -7.28 3.59 17.27
CA GLY A 2 -5.96 2.99 17.59
C GLY A 2 -5.05 2.80 16.36
N LYS A 3 -5.57 2.24 15.26
CA LYS A 3 -4.83 2.04 14.01
C LYS A 3 -4.40 3.38 13.37
N GLU A 4 -5.23 4.40 13.43
CA GLU A 4 -4.94 5.75 12.93
C GLU A 4 -3.83 6.42 13.73
N ASN A 5 -3.85 6.29 15.06
CA ASN A 5 -2.81 6.83 15.93
C ASN A 5 -1.44 6.18 15.67
N ILE A 6 -1.41 4.86 15.42
CA ILE A 6 -0.18 4.15 15.06
C ILE A 6 0.36 4.63 13.71
N LYS A 7 -0.50 4.75 12.68
CA LYS A 7 -0.11 5.27 11.36
C LYS A 7 0.42 6.71 11.45
N SER A 8 -0.18 7.52 12.31
CA SER A 8 0.31 8.89 12.57
C SER A 8 1.68 8.88 13.23
N ALA A 9 1.89 8.02 14.24
CA ALA A 9 3.18 7.87 14.90
C ALA A 9 4.28 7.44 13.92
N GLU A 10 4.03 6.42 13.07
CA GLU A 10 4.95 6.01 12.01
C GLU A 10 5.36 7.19 11.12
N THR A 11 4.40 8.01 10.70
CA THR A 11 4.65 9.18 9.86
C THR A 11 5.55 10.22 10.57
N TYR A 12 5.35 10.43 11.86
CA TYR A 12 6.19 11.34 12.65
C TYR A 12 7.62 10.82 12.82
N PHE A 13 7.80 9.50 13.01
CA PHE A 13 9.14 8.91 13.10
C PHE A 13 9.91 9.03 11.79
N ILE A 14 9.28 8.73 10.65
CA ILE A 14 9.90 8.89 9.33
C ILE A 14 10.32 10.34 9.07
N LYS A 15 9.47 11.31 9.46
CA LYS A 15 9.80 12.73 9.31
C LYS A 15 10.96 13.15 10.21
N ALA A 16 11.01 12.65 11.45
CA ALA A 16 12.09 12.95 12.38
C ALA A 16 13.44 12.36 11.90
N GLU A 17 13.43 11.12 11.43
CA GLU A 17 14.61 10.46 10.85
C GLU A 17 15.15 11.25 9.64
N ARG A 18 14.26 11.63 8.71
CA ARG A 18 14.64 12.43 7.54
C ARG A 18 15.25 13.77 7.94
N ALA A 19 14.65 14.48 8.89
CA ALA A 19 15.16 15.77 9.37
C ALA A 19 16.55 15.63 9.99
N LEU A 20 16.82 14.53 10.72
CA LEU A 20 18.13 14.25 11.30
C LEU A 20 19.17 13.92 10.23
N MET A 21 18.82 13.12 9.21
CA MET A 21 19.70 12.82 8.08
C MET A 21 20.05 14.09 7.28
N GLU A 22 19.06 14.94 7.01
CA GLU A 22 19.28 16.22 6.32
C GLU A 22 20.23 17.10 7.14
N HIS A 23 20.03 17.18 8.46
CA HIS A 23 20.92 17.94 9.34
C HIS A 23 22.35 17.40 9.37
N GLN A 24 22.53 16.08 9.35
CA GLN A 24 23.85 15.44 9.27
C GLN A 24 24.58 15.78 7.95
N ILE A 25 23.86 15.69 6.81
CA ILE A 25 24.42 16.03 5.50
C ILE A 25 24.83 17.50 5.45
N ASP A 26 24.01 18.41 5.95
CA ASP A 26 24.32 19.84 6.01
C ASP A 26 25.53 20.12 6.92
N HIS A 27 25.67 19.37 8.01
CA HIS A 27 26.81 19.49 8.91
C HIS A 27 28.11 19.05 8.24
N GLU A 28 28.13 17.89 7.59
CA GLU A 28 29.30 17.36 6.84
C GLU A 28 29.70 18.30 5.70
N ALA A 29 28.73 18.88 4.98
CA ALA A 29 28.99 19.87 3.94
C ALA A 29 29.62 21.17 4.47
N ASN A 30 29.26 21.59 5.69
CA ASN A 30 29.75 22.80 6.33
C ASN A 30 31.07 22.62 7.08
N GLU A 31 31.44 21.42 7.53
CA GLU A 31 32.74 21.14 8.16
C GLU A 31 33.93 21.47 7.25
N GLY A 32 33.77 21.32 5.92
CA GLY A 32 34.77 21.73 4.93
C GLY A 32 34.94 23.23 4.79
N LEU A 33 34.02 24.06 5.29
CA LEU A 33 34.01 25.52 5.10
C LEU A 33 34.35 26.33 6.36
N ASN A 34 34.23 25.78 7.57
CA ASN A 34 34.46 26.51 8.82
C ASN A 34 35.06 25.65 9.94
N GLN A 35 36.37 25.70 10.11
CA GLN A 35 37.08 25.08 11.25
C GLN A 35 36.73 25.67 12.63
N ALA A 36 35.84 26.64 12.74
CA ALA A 36 35.49 27.34 13.96
C ALA A 36 34.10 27.02 14.55
N SER A 37 33.30 26.21 13.87
CA SER A 37 32.01 25.79 14.39
C SER A 37 32.18 24.53 15.26
N ARG A 38 31.82 24.61 16.54
CA ARG A 38 31.79 23.47 17.44
C ARG A 38 30.86 22.40 16.85
N SER A 39 31.43 21.32 16.36
CA SER A 39 30.69 20.16 15.92
C SER A 39 29.85 19.58 17.07
N VAL A 40 28.56 19.56 16.94
CA VAL A 40 27.73 18.63 17.68
C VAL A 40 28.16 17.24 17.18
N ALA A 41 28.59 16.39 18.07
CA ALA A 41 29.26 15.15 17.69
C ALA A 41 28.37 14.27 16.81
N VAL A 42 28.76 14.08 15.55
CA VAL A 42 28.13 13.18 14.58
C VAL A 42 27.81 11.80 15.19
N PRO A 43 28.66 11.19 16.06
CA PRO A 43 28.36 9.95 16.76
C PRO A 43 27.06 9.93 17.56
N GLN A 44 26.67 11.06 18.15
CA GLN A 44 25.40 11.12 18.91
C GLN A 44 24.17 11.13 18.01
N THR A 45 24.30 11.64 16.80
CA THR A 45 23.23 11.65 15.81
C THR A 45 22.99 10.25 15.25
N GLU A 46 24.03 9.49 14.96
CA GLU A 46 23.95 8.10 14.49
C GLU A 46 23.29 7.19 15.54
N GLU A 47 23.71 7.29 16.80
CA GLU A 47 23.10 6.54 17.90
C GLU A 47 21.62 6.89 18.08
N PHE A 48 21.26 8.15 17.91
CA PHE A 48 19.87 8.60 18.01
C PHE A 48 19.02 8.09 16.83
N ILE A 49 19.54 8.09 15.62
CA ILE A 49 18.89 7.50 14.43
C ILE A 49 18.65 6.01 14.64
N GLU A 50 19.62 5.26 15.16
CA GLU A 50 19.46 3.83 15.46
C GLU A 50 18.34 3.58 16.49
N HIS A 51 18.23 4.43 17.50
CA HIS A 51 17.14 4.33 18.49
C HIS A 51 15.77 4.66 17.89
N LEU A 52 15.70 5.64 16.98
CA LEU A 52 14.46 5.94 16.25
C LEU A 52 14.03 4.78 15.36
N ASP A 53 14.98 4.13 14.67
CA ASP A 53 14.68 2.95 13.85
C ASP A 53 14.12 1.79 14.69
N LYS A 54 14.72 1.52 15.85
CA LYS A 54 14.19 0.54 16.80
C LYS A 54 12.77 0.88 17.29
N CYS A 55 12.49 2.16 17.55
CA CYS A 55 11.13 2.60 17.90
C CYS A 55 10.16 2.40 16.75
N TYR A 56 10.56 2.72 15.51
CA TYR A 56 9.75 2.49 14.32
C TYR A 56 9.44 1.02 14.12
N GLN A 57 10.44 0.14 14.25
CA GLN A 57 10.25 -1.32 14.18
C GLN A 57 9.28 -1.82 15.26
N GLY A 58 9.37 -1.30 16.48
CA GLY A 58 8.44 -1.62 17.56
C GLY A 58 7.00 -1.21 17.24
N ILE A 59 6.80 -0.04 16.64
CA ILE A 59 5.48 0.45 16.21
C ILE A 59 4.93 -0.40 15.07
N ALA A 60 5.78 -0.80 14.12
CA ALA A 60 5.39 -1.68 13.01
C ALA A 60 4.91 -3.06 13.54
N LEU A 61 5.64 -3.66 14.49
CA LEU A 61 5.23 -4.90 15.15
C LEU A 61 3.91 -4.75 15.91
N MET A 62 3.69 -3.63 16.61
CA MET A 62 2.41 -3.35 17.27
C MET A 62 1.27 -3.25 16.25
N ARG A 63 1.49 -2.60 15.11
CA ARG A 63 0.49 -2.53 14.05
C ARG A 63 0.13 -3.91 13.50
N GLU A 64 1.13 -4.75 13.26
CA GLU A 64 0.92 -6.13 12.79
C GLU A 64 0.15 -6.95 13.83
N SER A 65 0.53 -6.86 15.11
CA SER A 65 -0.13 -7.58 16.18
C SER A 65 -1.60 -7.21 16.35
N LEU A 66 -1.99 -5.96 16.07
CA LEU A 66 -3.39 -5.52 16.06
C LEU A 66 -4.22 -6.12 14.90
N GLN A 67 -3.57 -6.66 13.87
CA GLN A 67 -4.26 -7.34 12.77
C GLN A 67 -4.50 -8.83 13.07
N VAL A 68 -3.72 -9.41 13.98
CA VAL A 68 -3.80 -10.85 14.31
C VAL A 68 -5.22 -11.29 14.74
N PRO A 69 -5.94 -10.58 15.62
CA PRO A 69 -7.30 -10.98 15.99
C PRO A 69 -8.27 -10.95 14.79
N GLU A 70 -8.15 -9.95 13.91
CA GLU A 70 -8.97 -9.81 12.69
C GLU A 70 -8.68 -10.97 11.72
N LEU A 71 -7.39 -11.27 11.48
CA LEU A 71 -6.96 -12.40 10.65
C LEU A 71 -7.39 -13.74 11.23
N TYR A 72 -7.27 -13.93 12.55
CA TYR A 72 -7.70 -15.15 13.23
C TYR A 72 -9.21 -15.35 13.12
N TRP A 73 -9.99 -14.27 13.27
CA TRP A 73 -11.45 -14.32 13.14
C TRP A 73 -11.85 -14.72 11.70
N HIS A 74 -11.28 -14.06 10.68
CA HIS A 74 -11.52 -14.39 9.27
C HIS A 74 -11.05 -15.79 8.91
N TYR A 75 -9.92 -16.24 9.47
CA TYR A 75 -9.41 -17.60 9.25
C TYR A 75 -10.38 -18.68 9.76
N ASN A 76 -11.11 -18.41 10.83
CA ASN A 76 -12.07 -19.35 11.42
C ASN A 76 -13.51 -19.16 10.91
N ASP A 77 -13.78 -18.13 10.14
CA ASP A 77 -15.09 -17.90 9.54
C ASP A 77 -15.23 -18.65 8.22
N GLU A 78 -16.09 -19.69 8.23
CA GLU A 78 -16.27 -20.56 7.07
C GLU A 78 -16.86 -19.82 5.87
N SER A 79 -17.74 -18.84 6.09
CA SER A 79 -18.34 -18.04 5.03
C SER A 79 -17.31 -17.18 4.31
N THR A 80 -16.34 -16.63 5.03
CA THR A 80 -15.21 -15.88 4.45
C THR A 80 -14.29 -16.78 3.62
N LYS A 81 -14.06 -18.01 4.06
CA LYS A 81 -13.27 -18.99 3.29
C LYS A 81 -13.97 -19.39 2.00
N GLU A 82 -15.26 -19.73 2.08
CA GLU A 82 -16.07 -20.09 0.91
C GLU A 82 -16.07 -18.96 -0.11
N PHE A 83 -16.35 -17.73 0.32
CA PHE A 83 -16.32 -16.55 -0.55
C PHE A 83 -14.94 -16.34 -1.19
N THR A 84 -13.86 -16.50 -0.41
CA THR A 84 -12.49 -16.32 -0.89
C THR A 84 -12.17 -17.36 -1.96
N LEU A 85 -12.52 -18.63 -1.73
CA LEU A 85 -12.32 -19.71 -2.71
C LEU A 85 -13.15 -19.48 -3.97
N GLU A 86 -14.41 -19.09 -3.83
CA GLU A 86 -15.28 -18.76 -4.95
C GLU A 86 -14.69 -17.63 -5.81
N LEU A 87 -14.20 -16.54 -5.18
CA LEU A 87 -13.59 -15.43 -5.90
C LEU A 87 -12.31 -15.82 -6.63
N ILE A 88 -11.47 -16.67 -6.02
CA ILE A 88 -10.27 -17.21 -6.66
C ILE A 88 -10.64 -18.09 -7.86
N LEU A 89 -11.63 -18.96 -7.73
CA LEU A 89 -12.11 -19.79 -8.83
C LEU A 89 -12.69 -18.96 -9.97
N LYS A 90 -13.46 -17.93 -9.67
CA LYS A 90 -13.96 -16.95 -10.65
C LYS A 90 -12.82 -16.30 -11.42
N TYR A 91 -11.78 -15.85 -10.70
CA TYR A 91 -10.60 -15.27 -11.33
C TYR A 91 -9.88 -16.27 -12.26
N ILE A 92 -9.68 -17.51 -11.81
CA ILE A 92 -9.00 -18.55 -12.62
C ILE A 92 -9.80 -18.87 -13.87
N ASN A 93 -11.11 -19.04 -13.73
CA ASN A 93 -12.00 -19.41 -14.84
C ASN A 93 -12.16 -18.30 -15.88
N ASN A 94 -12.13 -17.04 -15.46
CA ASN A 94 -12.29 -15.87 -16.34
C ASN A 94 -10.95 -15.19 -16.67
N LYS A 95 -9.82 -15.83 -16.39
CA LYS A 95 -8.49 -15.22 -16.50
C LYS A 95 -8.23 -14.61 -17.88
N GLU A 96 -8.56 -15.31 -18.94
CA GLU A 96 -8.34 -14.84 -20.32
C GLU A 96 -9.20 -13.59 -20.62
N GLU A 97 -10.45 -13.59 -20.19
CA GLU A 97 -11.37 -12.45 -20.36
C GLU A 97 -10.89 -11.23 -19.56
N VAL A 98 -10.48 -11.45 -18.30
CA VAL A 98 -9.88 -10.40 -17.45
C VAL A 98 -8.62 -9.81 -18.08
N GLU A 99 -7.73 -10.67 -18.61
CA GLU A 99 -6.50 -10.20 -19.27
C GLU A 99 -6.80 -9.39 -20.53
N ASN A 100 -7.80 -9.78 -21.31
CA ASN A 100 -8.22 -9.06 -22.51
C ASN A 100 -8.83 -7.69 -22.15
N LEU A 101 -9.71 -7.65 -21.17
CA LEU A 101 -10.32 -6.42 -20.64
C LEU A 101 -9.24 -5.43 -20.15
N ILE A 102 -8.28 -5.92 -19.38
CA ILE A 102 -7.16 -5.10 -18.89
C ILE A 102 -6.28 -4.61 -20.03
N LYS A 103 -6.02 -5.45 -21.05
CA LYS A 103 -5.26 -5.00 -22.24
C LYS A 103 -5.96 -3.89 -23.01
N GLU A 104 -7.28 -3.95 -23.12
CA GLU A 104 -8.07 -2.93 -23.80
C GLU A 104 -7.99 -1.59 -23.05
N VAL A 105 -8.20 -1.59 -21.75
CA VAL A 105 -8.05 -0.41 -20.90
C VAL A 105 -6.58 0.07 -20.87
N SER A 106 -5.61 -0.85 -20.97
CA SER A 106 -4.19 -0.52 -20.84
C SER A 106 -3.62 0.34 -21.98
N GLN A 107 -4.32 0.44 -23.12
CA GLN A 107 -3.91 1.32 -24.21
C GLN A 107 -3.85 2.79 -23.77
N SER A 108 -4.64 3.18 -22.77
CA SER A 108 -4.65 4.53 -22.20
C SER A 108 -3.77 4.70 -20.95
N TRP A 109 -3.21 3.60 -20.41
CA TRP A 109 -2.47 3.61 -19.14
C TRP A 109 -1.07 3.00 -19.29
N LYS A 110 -0.06 3.56 -18.59
CA LYS A 110 1.33 3.05 -18.62
C LYS A 110 1.52 1.88 -17.65
N PHE A 111 1.06 0.69 -18.03
CA PHE A 111 1.13 -0.52 -17.20
C PHE A 111 2.54 -1.02 -16.86
N GLU A 112 3.57 -0.57 -17.57
CA GLU A 112 4.95 -1.02 -17.38
C GLU A 112 5.57 -0.59 -16.03
N ARG A 113 4.98 0.41 -15.36
CA ARG A 113 5.47 0.97 -14.09
C ARG A 113 4.67 0.54 -12.88
N ILE A 114 3.72 -0.37 -13.03
CA ILE A 114 2.78 -0.75 -11.99
C ILE A 114 3.39 -1.82 -11.11
N GLN A 115 3.21 -1.67 -9.80
CA GLN A 115 3.60 -2.70 -8.85
C GLN A 115 2.75 -3.96 -9.06
N LYS A 116 3.36 -5.13 -8.81
CA LYS A 116 2.66 -6.42 -8.98
C LYS A 116 1.37 -6.52 -8.17
N ILE A 117 1.35 -5.91 -6.97
CA ILE A 117 0.16 -5.91 -6.10
C ILE A 117 -0.98 -5.10 -6.70
N GLU A 118 -0.70 -3.94 -7.27
CA GLU A 118 -1.70 -3.07 -7.90
C GLU A 118 -2.35 -3.76 -9.09
N ARG A 119 -1.53 -4.41 -9.92
CA ARG A 119 -2.01 -5.22 -11.03
C ARG A 119 -2.93 -6.34 -10.55
N LYS A 120 -2.57 -7.07 -9.49
CA LYS A 120 -3.39 -8.14 -8.94
C LYS A 120 -4.71 -7.64 -8.34
N LEU A 121 -4.72 -6.47 -7.73
CA LEU A 121 -5.95 -5.86 -7.24
C LEU A 121 -6.89 -5.47 -8.38
N ILE A 122 -6.36 -4.94 -9.49
CA ILE A 122 -7.16 -4.65 -10.70
C ILE A 122 -7.73 -5.93 -11.29
N GLU A 123 -6.89 -6.97 -11.47
CA GLU A 123 -7.31 -8.27 -12.00
C GLU A 123 -8.41 -8.89 -11.13
N LEU A 124 -8.30 -8.83 -9.81
CA LEU A 124 -9.28 -9.34 -8.87
C LEU A 124 -10.61 -8.60 -8.98
N GLY A 125 -10.57 -7.25 -9.00
CA GLY A 125 -11.77 -6.43 -9.16
C GLY A 125 -12.48 -6.67 -10.50
N ALA A 126 -11.73 -6.79 -11.60
CA ALA A 126 -12.29 -7.10 -12.90
C ALA A 126 -12.94 -8.48 -12.93
N ALA A 127 -12.31 -9.51 -12.34
CA ALA A 127 -12.86 -10.85 -12.25
C ALA A 127 -14.18 -10.89 -11.45
N GLU A 128 -14.25 -10.15 -10.36
CA GLU A 128 -15.47 -10.04 -9.55
C GLU A 128 -16.59 -9.31 -10.29
N MET A 129 -16.28 -8.23 -11.02
CA MET A 129 -17.26 -7.50 -11.84
C MET A 129 -17.85 -8.35 -12.96
N LEU A 130 -17.03 -9.20 -13.60
CA LEU A 130 -17.48 -10.09 -14.68
C LEU A 130 -18.35 -11.26 -14.18
N SER A 131 -18.17 -11.68 -12.96
CA SER A 131 -18.70 -12.99 -12.50
C SER A 131 -19.68 -12.87 -11.31
N SER A 132 -19.96 -11.66 -10.81
CA SER A 132 -20.84 -11.48 -9.68
C SER A 132 -22.02 -10.54 -10.00
N SER A 133 -23.10 -10.69 -9.25
CA SER A 133 -24.26 -9.77 -9.29
C SER A 133 -24.05 -8.53 -8.39
N ILE A 134 -22.88 -8.38 -7.79
CA ILE A 134 -22.56 -7.25 -6.91
C ILE A 134 -22.43 -5.98 -7.75
N PRO A 135 -23.02 -4.86 -7.33
CA PRO A 135 -22.85 -3.60 -8.06
C PRO A 135 -21.37 -3.25 -8.23
N HIS A 136 -20.95 -2.91 -9.45
CA HIS A 136 -19.54 -2.61 -9.76
C HIS A 136 -18.93 -1.52 -8.86
N THR A 137 -19.75 -0.54 -8.43
CA THR A 137 -19.34 0.52 -7.48
C THR A 137 -18.92 -0.04 -6.13
N VAL A 138 -19.57 -1.12 -5.67
CA VAL A 138 -19.22 -1.81 -4.42
C VAL A 138 -17.90 -2.53 -4.60
N VAL A 139 -17.72 -3.28 -5.69
CA VAL A 139 -16.46 -3.95 -6.00
C VAL A 139 -15.30 -2.96 -6.04
N VAL A 140 -15.44 -1.83 -6.75
CA VAL A 140 -14.42 -0.78 -6.78
C VAL A 140 -14.09 -0.29 -5.38
N SER A 141 -15.12 -0.01 -4.56
CA SER A 141 -14.92 0.45 -3.18
C SER A 141 -14.12 -0.53 -2.33
N GLU A 142 -14.41 -1.83 -2.43
CA GLU A 142 -13.69 -2.86 -1.66
C GLU A 142 -12.23 -3.02 -2.16
N ILE A 143 -12.00 -3.01 -3.47
CA ILE A 143 -10.65 -3.02 -4.03
C ILE A 143 -9.84 -1.78 -3.58
N ILE A 144 -10.45 -0.60 -3.54
CA ILE A 144 -9.78 0.61 -3.04
C ILE A 144 -9.46 0.50 -1.54
N LYS A 145 -10.32 -0.12 -0.73
CA LYS A 145 -9.99 -0.41 0.68
C LYS A 145 -8.76 -1.32 0.82
N LEU A 146 -8.66 -2.35 -0.03
CA LEU A 146 -7.47 -3.21 -0.09
C LEU A 146 -6.25 -2.43 -0.56
N ALA A 147 -6.38 -1.60 -1.61
CA ALA A 147 -5.30 -0.78 -2.12
C ALA A 147 -4.73 0.18 -1.05
N ASN A 148 -5.57 0.73 -0.18
CA ASN A 148 -5.14 1.56 0.94
C ASN A 148 -4.23 0.82 1.96
N LYS A 149 -4.30 -0.51 1.99
CA LYS A 149 -3.43 -1.33 2.87
C LYS A 149 -2.08 -1.67 2.21
N TYR A 150 -2.03 -1.77 0.87
CA TYR A 150 -0.93 -2.43 0.17
C TYR A 150 -0.29 -1.59 -0.93
N SER A 151 -0.82 -0.40 -1.23
CA SER A 151 -0.34 0.47 -2.31
C SER A 151 -0.10 1.90 -1.84
N THR A 152 0.55 2.70 -2.69
CA THR A 152 0.79 4.13 -2.49
C THR A 152 -0.43 4.96 -2.89
N GLU A 153 -0.46 6.24 -2.49
CA GLU A 153 -1.53 7.16 -2.92
C GLU A 153 -1.65 7.27 -4.45
N GLU A 154 -0.53 7.22 -5.16
CA GLU A 154 -0.47 7.24 -6.62
C GLU A 154 -1.04 5.94 -7.19
N GLY A 155 -0.67 4.79 -6.60
CA GLY A 155 -1.19 3.49 -6.98
C GLY A 155 -2.69 3.37 -6.75
N ILE A 156 -3.22 3.91 -5.65
CA ILE A 156 -4.66 3.95 -5.37
C ILE A 156 -5.41 4.76 -6.44
N LYS A 157 -4.92 5.95 -6.80
CA LYS A 157 -5.50 6.78 -7.87
C LYS A 157 -5.48 6.04 -9.20
N PHE A 158 -4.38 5.35 -9.48
CA PHE A 158 -4.22 4.54 -10.68
C PHE A 158 -5.23 3.38 -10.71
N ILE A 159 -5.32 2.55 -9.66
CA ILE A 159 -6.28 1.45 -9.55
C ILE A 159 -7.71 1.95 -9.76
N ASN A 160 -8.07 3.05 -9.10
CA ASN A 160 -9.40 3.64 -9.22
C ASN A 160 -9.73 4.07 -10.66
N GLY A 161 -8.78 4.70 -11.36
CA GLY A 161 -8.93 5.12 -12.75
C GLY A 161 -9.12 3.92 -13.69
N VAL A 162 -8.28 2.90 -13.56
CA VAL A 162 -8.37 1.69 -14.39
C VAL A 162 -9.67 0.94 -14.16
N LEU A 163 -10.09 0.76 -12.90
CA LEU A 163 -11.35 0.07 -12.59
C LEU A 163 -12.57 0.87 -13.05
N ALA A 164 -12.51 2.21 -13.05
CA ALA A 164 -13.59 3.03 -13.61
C ALA A 164 -13.73 2.84 -15.12
N ASP A 165 -12.63 2.65 -15.85
CA ASP A 165 -12.65 2.36 -17.28
C ASP A 165 -13.12 0.92 -17.56
N VAL A 166 -12.71 -0.06 -16.73
CA VAL A 166 -13.24 -1.43 -16.76
C VAL A 166 -14.76 -1.44 -16.60
N VAL A 167 -15.32 -0.66 -15.65
CA VAL A 167 -16.77 -0.56 -15.45
C VAL A 167 -17.49 -0.02 -16.68
N LYS A 168 -16.89 0.91 -17.44
CA LYS A 168 -17.48 1.42 -18.69
C LYS A 168 -17.55 0.33 -19.74
N LEU A 169 -16.45 -0.41 -19.94
CA LEU A 169 -16.40 -1.50 -20.93
C LEU A 169 -17.36 -2.65 -20.64
N ILE A 170 -17.60 -2.99 -19.37
CA ILE A 170 -18.54 -4.06 -19.00
C ILE A 170 -20.00 -3.63 -19.19
N LYS A 171 -20.30 -2.32 -19.16
CA LYS A 171 -21.66 -1.80 -19.29
C LYS A 171 -22.10 -1.56 -20.73
N ASP A 172 -21.15 -1.44 -21.64
CA ASP A 172 -21.38 -1.30 -23.07
C ASP A 172 -21.51 -2.68 -23.74
#